data_08ef9bcc28e5d4486d26c7bbc74e9f4a
#
_entry.id   08ef9bcc28e5d4486d26c7bbc74e9f4a
#
_cell.length_a   1.000
_cell.length_b   1.000
_cell.length_c   1.000
_cell.angle_alpha   90.00
_cell.angle_beta   90.00
_cell.angle_gamma   90.00
#
_symmetry.space_group_name_H-M   'P 1'
#
loop_
_entity.id
_entity.type
_entity.pdbx_description
1 polymer ?
#
loop_
_entity_poly.entity_id
_entity_poly.type
_entity_poly.pdbx_seq_one_letter_code
_entity_poly.pdbx_strand_id
1 'polypeptide(L)'
;KYKVVTANLKPDQRQDPEKISTLPPYYPDTPVVREDWKRNYELITAMDSWAGSLINEIKEAGLYEDTIIFFWSDHGVGLPRAKRWLYDSGTHVPLIVRIPGQEAGKVDTQLVSSIDFGPTVLNLAGVEYSKKLQGRAFLGENLSSPRRYIFGARDRMDERYDIIRAVFDGRFRYIRNFEPLKPYYQYMNTPEKGATMIEIRKAEKNSNLSQVGKLFSSGI
;
A
#
# COMPACT_ATOMS: atom_id res chain seq x y z
N LYS A 1 -8.60 18.04 -4.18
CA LYS A 1 -7.36 17.69 -3.45
C LYS A 1 -6.17 17.50 -4.41
N TYR A 2 -6.26 16.65 -5.45
CA TYR A 2 -5.17 16.40 -6.41
C TYR A 2 -4.51 17.69 -6.92
N LYS A 3 -5.28 18.62 -7.51
CA LYS A 3 -4.75 19.88 -8.06
C LYS A 3 -3.98 20.73 -7.03
N VAL A 4 -4.36 20.68 -5.77
CA VAL A 4 -3.69 21.43 -4.70
C VAL A 4 -2.35 20.76 -4.33
N VAL A 5 -2.36 19.45 -4.14
CA VAL A 5 -1.17 18.69 -3.73
C VAL A 5 -0.10 18.68 -4.82
N THR A 6 -0.51 18.61 -6.08
CA THR A 6 0.40 18.58 -7.23
C THR A 6 0.67 19.94 -7.87
N ALA A 7 0.23 21.05 -7.23
CA ALA A 7 0.36 22.40 -7.80
C ALA A 7 1.81 22.78 -8.11
N ASN A 8 2.74 22.36 -7.25
CA ASN A 8 4.16 22.73 -7.33
C ASN A 8 5.01 21.75 -8.15
N LEU A 9 4.40 20.73 -8.76
CA LEU A 9 5.15 19.81 -9.64
C LEU A 9 5.62 20.56 -10.90
N LYS A 10 6.89 20.42 -11.20
CA LYS A 10 7.50 20.97 -12.42
C LYS A 10 7.03 20.19 -13.66
N PRO A 11 7.17 20.76 -14.88
CA PRO A 11 6.76 20.08 -16.11
C PRO A 11 7.41 18.70 -16.32
N ASP A 12 8.68 18.56 -15.96
CA ASP A 12 9.44 17.30 -16.04
C ASP A 12 9.05 16.24 -15.01
N GLN A 13 8.34 16.67 -13.96
CA GLN A 13 7.76 15.80 -12.93
C GLN A 13 6.32 15.36 -13.25
N ARG A 14 5.73 15.91 -14.31
CA ARG A 14 4.41 15.53 -14.79
C ARG A 14 4.46 14.24 -15.58
N GLN A 15 3.45 13.41 -15.39
CA GLN A 15 3.33 12.15 -16.10
C GLN A 15 2.49 12.33 -17.38
N ASP A 16 2.85 11.56 -18.40
CA ASP A 16 2.07 11.43 -19.63
C ASP A 16 1.23 10.14 -19.52
N PRO A 17 -0.12 10.21 -19.53
CA PRO A 17 -0.96 9.03 -19.39
C PRO A 17 -0.77 8.01 -20.52
N GLU A 18 -0.34 8.46 -21.72
CA GLU A 18 -0.09 7.58 -22.85
C GLU A 18 1.23 6.79 -22.71
N LYS A 19 2.18 7.30 -21.93
CA LYS A 19 3.45 6.64 -21.63
C LYS A 19 3.41 5.66 -20.47
N ILE A 20 2.26 5.50 -19.81
CA ILE A 20 2.09 4.48 -18.79
C ILE A 20 2.16 3.11 -19.48
N SER A 21 3.25 2.37 -19.24
CA SER A 21 3.57 1.14 -19.96
C SER A 21 2.57 0.03 -19.72
N THR A 22 2.07 -0.10 -18.48
CA THR A 22 1.16 -1.18 -18.09
C THR A 22 0.17 -0.72 -17.04
N LEU A 23 -1.08 -1.10 -17.23
CA LEU A 23 -2.12 -1.05 -16.21
C LEU A 23 -2.32 -2.46 -15.61
N PRO A 24 -2.78 -2.58 -14.36
CA PRO A 24 -3.21 -3.87 -13.85
C PRO A 24 -4.23 -4.53 -14.78
N PRO A 25 -4.11 -5.84 -15.08
CA PRO A 25 -4.89 -6.52 -16.12
C PRO A 25 -6.39 -6.61 -15.81
N TYR A 26 -6.79 -6.29 -14.58
CA TYR A 26 -8.19 -6.23 -14.15
C TYR A 26 -8.84 -4.85 -14.36
N TYR A 27 -8.09 -3.86 -14.85
CA TYR A 27 -8.66 -2.57 -15.24
C TYR A 27 -8.94 -2.52 -16.74
N PRO A 28 -10.01 -1.85 -17.18
CA PRO A 28 -10.17 -1.50 -18.58
C PRO A 28 -9.10 -0.46 -18.97
N ASP A 29 -8.44 -0.68 -20.08
CA ASP A 29 -7.47 0.27 -20.61
C ASP A 29 -8.21 1.39 -21.38
N THR A 30 -8.53 2.46 -20.67
CA THR A 30 -9.22 3.64 -21.21
C THR A 30 -8.43 4.91 -20.87
N PRO A 31 -8.60 5.99 -21.63
CA PRO A 31 -7.98 7.28 -21.31
C PRO A 31 -8.30 7.75 -19.88
N VAL A 32 -9.48 7.46 -19.37
CA VAL A 32 -9.91 7.82 -18.01
C VAL A 32 -9.11 7.06 -16.96
N VAL A 33 -8.92 5.75 -17.14
CA VAL A 33 -8.13 4.93 -16.21
C VAL A 33 -6.65 5.32 -16.26
N ARG A 34 -6.12 5.58 -17.45
CA ARG A 34 -4.74 6.07 -17.60
C ARG A 34 -4.54 7.43 -16.92
N GLU A 35 -5.49 8.33 -17.03
CA GLU A 35 -5.45 9.62 -16.32
C GLU A 35 -5.50 9.44 -14.79
N ASP A 36 -6.26 8.50 -14.24
CA ASP A 36 -6.28 8.19 -12.81
C ASP A 36 -4.92 7.64 -12.34
N TRP A 37 -4.29 6.75 -13.15
CA TRP A 37 -2.95 6.24 -12.86
C TRP A 37 -1.89 7.35 -12.92
N LYS A 38 -1.94 8.21 -13.92
CA LYS A 38 -1.10 9.42 -14.00
C LYS A 38 -1.21 10.24 -12.72
N ARG A 39 -2.44 10.50 -12.26
CA ARG A 39 -2.67 11.26 -11.02
C ARG A 39 -2.07 10.57 -9.80
N ASN A 40 -2.15 9.25 -9.74
CA ASN A 40 -1.54 8.49 -8.66
C ASN A 40 -0.01 8.65 -8.65
N TYR A 41 0.66 8.54 -9.79
CA TYR A 41 2.10 8.75 -9.89
C TYR A 41 2.50 10.18 -9.56
N GLU A 42 1.77 11.18 -10.01
CA GLU A 42 2.04 12.58 -9.68
C GLU A 42 1.85 12.87 -8.18
N LEU A 43 0.89 12.21 -7.52
CA LEU A 43 0.73 12.31 -6.07
C LEU A 43 1.91 11.66 -5.32
N ILE A 44 2.46 10.56 -5.82
CA ILE A 44 3.67 9.94 -5.27
C ILE A 44 4.86 10.88 -5.43
N THR A 45 5.04 11.50 -6.60
CA THR A 45 6.11 12.48 -6.83
C THR A 45 5.99 13.70 -5.89
N ALA A 46 4.78 14.19 -5.68
CA ALA A 46 4.54 15.31 -4.75
C ALA A 46 4.83 14.90 -3.29
N MET A 47 4.44 13.69 -2.91
CA MET A 47 4.74 13.13 -1.58
C MET A 47 6.26 12.96 -1.37
N ASP A 48 6.99 12.45 -2.36
CA ASP A 48 8.44 12.32 -2.32
C ASP A 48 9.12 13.68 -2.10
N SER A 49 8.71 14.69 -2.85
CA SER A 49 9.20 16.06 -2.68
C SER A 49 8.93 16.60 -1.27
N TRP A 50 7.75 16.33 -0.72
CA TRP A 50 7.41 16.72 0.65
C TRP A 50 8.23 15.95 1.70
N ALA A 51 8.40 14.66 1.55
CA ALA A 51 9.26 13.85 2.44
C ALA A 51 10.70 14.34 2.41
N GLY A 52 11.22 14.69 1.21
CA GLY A 52 12.53 15.31 1.05
C GLY A 52 12.66 16.62 1.81
N SER A 53 11.64 17.49 1.83
CA SER A 53 11.67 18.75 2.59
C SER A 53 11.74 18.50 4.10
N LEU A 54 10.99 17.54 4.63
CA LEU A 54 11.06 17.17 6.06
C LEU A 54 12.45 16.64 6.44
N ILE A 55 13.06 15.83 5.58
CA ILE A 55 14.42 15.33 5.81
C ILE A 55 15.42 16.50 5.81
N ASN A 56 15.25 17.49 4.94
CA ASN A 56 16.09 18.68 4.92
C ASN A 56 15.92 19.53 6.19
N GLU A 57 14.72 19.69 6.71
CA GLU A 57 14.49 20.36 8.00
C GLU A 57 15.27 19.67 9.15
N ILE A 58 15.26 18.34 9.20
CA ILE A 58 16.04 17.56 10.17
C ILE A 58 17.54 17.80 10.00
N LYS A 59 18.03 17.89 8.76
CA LYS A 59 19.44 18.18 8.46
C LYS A 59 19.83 19.59 8.88
N GLU A 60 19.00 20.58 8.57
CA GLU A 60 19.23 21.99 8.94
C GLU A 60 19.21 22.18 10.46
N ALA A 61 18.41 21.40 11.17
CA ALA A 61 18.42 21.36 12.64
C ALA A 61 19.63 20.65 13.25
N GLY A 62 20.52 20.06 12.42
CA GLY A 62 21.69 19.30 12.90
C GLY A 62 21.36 17.95 13.54
N LEU A 63 20.13 17.45 13.36
CA LEU A 63 19.64 16.23 14.01
C LEU A 63 19.73 14.99 13.13
N TYR A 64 20.14 15.12 11.87
CA TYR A 64 20.05 14.03 10.90
C TYR A 64 20.87 12.81 11.31
N GLU A 65 22.07 13.01 11.87
CA GLU A 65 22.94 11.89 12.28
C GLU A 65 22.50 11.19 13.57
N ASP A 66 21.57 11.79 14.30
CA ASP A 66 21.00 11.24 15.54
C ASP A 66 19.53 10.79 15.37
N THR A 67 19.00 10.83 14.14
CA THR A 67 17.59 10.53 13.87
C THR A 67 17.43 9.25 13.05
N ILE A 68 16.66 8.29 13.56
CA ILE A 68 16.18 7.14 12.81
C ILE A 68 14.91 7.57 12.06
N ILE A 69 14.87 7.32 10.75
CA ILE A 69 13.77 7.73 9.90
C ILE A 69 13.08 6.49 9.35
N PHE A 70 11.77 6.37 9.58
CA PHE A 70 10.90 5.37 8.96
C PHE A 70 10.01 6.04 7.93
N PHE A 71 9.99 5.51 6.73
CA PHE A 71 9.05 5.87 5.68
C PHE A 71 8.28 4.63 5.25
N TRP A 72 6.97 4.65 5.39
CA TRP A 72 6.10 3.54 4.99
C TRP A 72 4.71 4.04 4.59
N SER A 73 3.89 3.16 4.04
CA SER A 73 2.47 3.42 3.81
C SER A 73 1.59 2.57 4.73
N ASP A 74 0.44 3.09 5.13
CA ASP A 74 -0.56 2.40 5.95
C ASP A 74 -1.35 1.34 5.16
N HIS A 75 -1.46 1.50 3.82
CA HIS A 75 -2.15 0.60 2.90
C HIS A 75 -1.68 0.83 1.46
N GLY A 76 -2.09 -0.04 0.55
CA GLY A 76 -1.85 0.13 -0.89
C GLY A 76 -2.58 1.32 -1.50
N VAL A 77 -2.37 1.55 -2.81
CA VAL A 77 -2.93 2.70 -3.54
C VAL A 77 -4.44 2.81 -3.38
N GLY A 78 -4.98 4.04 -3.43
CA GLY A 78 -6.40 4.33 -3.26
C GLY A 78 -7.29 3.98 -4.46
N LEU A 79 -6.85 3.06 -5.32
CA LEU A 79 -7.54 2.61 -6.52
C LEU A 79 -8.25 1.26 -6.28
N PRO A 80 -9.19 0.86 -7.14
CA PRO A 80 -9.91 -0.41 -6.99
C PRO A 80 -8.99 -1.61 -6.84
N ARG A 81 -9.37 -2.60 -6.04
CA ARG A 81 -8.64 -3.83 -5.74
C ARG A 81 -7.27 -3.66 -5.05
N ALA A 82 -6.96 -2.48 -4.54
CA ALA A 82 -5.73 -2.23 -3.77
C ALA A 82 -6.07 -1.90 -2.31
N LYS A 83 -6.23 -0.63 -1.93
CA LYS A 83 -6.74 -0.26 -0.61
C LYS A 83 -7.98 -1.08 -0.27
N ARG A 84 -8.09 -1.59 0.95
CA ARG A 84 -9.18 -2.43 1.50
C ARG A 84 -9.11 -3.92 1.16
N TRP A 85 -8.14 -4.37 0.38
CA TRP A 85 -8.05 -5.75 -0.08
C TRP A 85 -6.80 -6.45 0.43
N LEU A 86 -6.90 -7.77 0.66
CA LEU A 86 -5.80 -8.60 1.18
C LEU A 86 -4.87 -9.13 0.08
N TYR A 87 -4.88 -8.53 -1.11
CA TYR A 87 -3.90 -8.77 -2.16
C TYR A 87 -2.61 -7.97 -1.94
N ASP A 88 -1.56 -8.29 -2.67
CA ASP A 88 -0.31 -7.53 -2.64
C ASP A 88 -0.55 -6.04 -2.90
N SER A 89 -1.38 -5.70 -3.88
CA SER A 89 -1.73 -4.31 -4.18
C SER A 89 -2.29 -3.52 -2.98
N GLY A 90 -2.85 -4.20 -1.99
CA GLY A 90 -3.40 -3.57 -0.79
C GLY A 90 -2.52 -3.70 0.46
N THR A 91 -1.62 -4.68 0.50
CA THR A 91 -0.89 -5.05 1.73
C THR A 91 0.63 -5.06 1.58
N HIS A 92 1.18 -5.18 0.38
CA HIS A 92 2.61 -5.07 0.13
C HIS A 92 2.97 -3.59 -0.06
N VAL A 93 3.17 -2.91 1.06
CA VAL A 93 3.45 -1.48 1.10
C VAL A 93 4.95 -1.20 1.19
N PRO A 94 5.44 -0.05 0.70
CA PRO A 94 6.84 0.33 0.87
C PRO A 94 7.19 0.49 2.34
N LEU A 95 8.41 0.09 2.69
CA LEU A 95 9.04 0.35 3.98
C LEU A 95 10.51 0.68 3.74
N ILE A 96 10.91 1.88 4.08
CA ILE A 96 12.30 2.34 4.02
C ILE A 96 12.68 2.78 5.42
N VAL A 97 13.84 2.33 5.90
CA VAL A 97 14.34 2.71 7.21
C VAL A 97 15.77 3.23 7.06
N ARG A 98 16.01 4.43 7.57
CA ARG A 98 17.35 4.98 7.76
C ARG A 98 17.73 4.86 9.24
N ILE A 99 18.88 4.26 9.50
CA ILE A 99 19.48 4.20 10.83
C ILE A 99 20.86 4.88 10.73
N PRO A 100 21.17 5.87 11.58
CA PRO A 100 22.48 6.52 11.60
C PRO A 100 23.62 5.52 11.72
N GLY A 101 24.72 5.75 11.00
CA GLY A 101 25.90 4.89 11.04
C GLY A 101 25.76 3.53 10.35
N GLN A 102 24.59 3.17 9.83
CA GLN A 102 24.43 1.94 9.06
C GLN A 102 24.63 2.17 7.55
N GLU A 103 25.11 1.11 6.88
CA GLU A 103 25.31 1.11 5.43
C GLU A 103 23.97 1.29 4.69
N ALA A 104 23.94 2.21 3.75
CA ALA A 104 22.77 2.46 2.91
C ALA A 104 22.64 1.44 1.77
N GLY A 105 21.44 1.36 1.17
CA GLY A 105 21.17 0.57 -0.02
C GLY A 105 20.96 -0.93 0.21
N LYS A 106 20.88 -1.38 1.44
CA LYS A 106 20.51 -2.77 1.76
C LYS A 106 19.05 -3.03 1.45
N VAL A 107 18.77 -4.15 0.81
CA VAL A 107 17.43 -4.70 0.63
C VAL A 107 17.25 -5.86 1.61
N ASP A 108 16.30 -5.73 2.50
CA ASP A 108 15.92 -6.79 3.43
C ASP A 108 14.62 -7.45 2.94
N THR A 109 14.63 -8.76 2.80
CA THR A 109 13.50 -9.57 2.31
C THR A 109 12.71 -10.25 3.41
N GLN A 110 13.03 -9.96 4.68
CA GLN A 110 12.30 -10.54 5.79
C GLN A 110 10.82 -10.10 5.77
N LEU A 111 9.95 -10.97 6.27
CA LEU A 111 8.54 -10.65 6.40
C LEU A 111 8.31 -9.73 7.60
N VAL A 112 7.73 -8.57 7.34
CA VAL A 112 7.39 -7.55 8.35
C VAL A 112 5.89 -7.31 8.32
N SER A 113 5.28 -7.26 9.49
CA SER A 113 3.87 -6.85 9.66
C SER A 113 3.80 -5.49 10.36
N SER A 114 2.78 -4.71 10.10
CA SER A 114 2.62 -3.39 10.73
C SER A 114 2.56 -3.43 12.28
N ILE A 115 2.16 -4.57 12.86
CA ILE A 115 2.23 -4.78 14.32
C ILE A 115 3.66 -4.84 14.86
N ASP A 116 4.66 -5.02 13.99
CA ASP A 116 6.07 -5.13 14.35
C ASP A 116 6.74 -3.76 14.53
N PHE A 117 6.13 -2.67 14.04
CA PHE A 117 6.72 -1.33 14.11
C PHE A 117 6.88 -0.84 15.54
N GLY A 118 5.83 -0.98 16.38
CA GLY A 118 5.92 -0.58 17.79
C GLY A 118 7.06 -1.27 18.54
N PRO A 119 7.13 -2.62 18.57
CA PRO A 119 8.27 -3.33 19.15
C PRO A 119 9.63 -2.94 18.56
N THR A 120 9.70 -2.68 17.25
CA THR A 120 10.95 -2.27 16.60
C THR A 120 11.42 -0.89 17.06
N VAL A 121 10.50 0.08 17.13
CA VAL A 121 10.84 1.42 17.64
C VAL A 121 11.32 1.36 19.10
N LEU A 122 10.64 0.61 19.95
CA LEU A 122 11.05 0.44 21.35
C LEU A 122 12.41 -0.26 21.45
N ASN A 123 12.66 -1.30 20.66
CA ASN A 123 13.94 -1.99 20.62
C ASN A 123 15.08 -1.07 20.18
N LEU A 124 14.87 -0.29 19.11
CA LEU A 124 15.87 0.68 18.64
C LEU A 124 16.14 1.81 19.65
N ALA A 125 15.17 2.15 20.49
CA ALA A 125 15.31 3.10 21.56
C ALA A 125 15.92 2.50 22.86
N GLY A 126 16.25 1.21 22.88
CA GLY A 126 16.76 0.51 24.05
C GLY A 126 15.73 0.38 25.20
N VAL A 127 14.44 0.48 24.87
CA VAL A 127 13.36 0.42 25.86
C VAL A 127 12.77 -0.99 25.90
N GLU A 128 12.71 -1.58 27.09
CA GLU A 128 12.03 -2.84 27.29
C GLU A 128 10.52 -2.69 27.00
N TYR A 129 9.96 -3.67 26.35
CA TYR A 129 8.54 -3.70 26.03
C TYR A 129 7.86 -5.00 26.47
N SER A 130 6.57 -4.90 26.73
CA SER A 130 5.76 -6.00 27.24
C SER A 130 5.68 -7.17 26.26
N LYS A 131 5.86 -8.40 26.76
CA LYS A 131 5.59 -9.63 26.03
C LYS A 131 4.13 -9.80 25.58
N LYS A 132 3.22 -8.92 26.03
CA LYS A 132 1.82 -8.88 25.57
C LYS A 132 1.70 -8.25 24.16
N LEU A 133 2.72 -7.54 23.66
CA LEU A 133 2.74 -7.07 22.29
C LEU A 133 2.89 -8.28 21.34
N GLN A 134 1.98 -8.41 20.40
CA GLN A 134 1.98 -9.50 19.44
C GLN A 134 3.01 -9.32 18.30
N GLY A 135 3.49 -8.09 18.12
CA GLY A 135 4.55 -7.74 17.17
C GLY A 135 5.92 -8.22 17.64
N ARG A 136 6.86 -8.28 16.72
CA ARG A 136 8.27 -8.64 16.95
C ARG A 136 9.15 -7.54 16.38
N ALA A 137 10.18 -7.12 17.13
CA ALA A 137 11.18 -6.24 16.57
C ALA A 137 11.88 -6.93 15.39
N PHE A 138 12.05 -6.21 14.29
CA PHE A 138 12.76 -6.66 13.10
C PHE A 138 14.06 -5.88 12.85
N LEU A 139 14.34 -4.85 13.65
CA LEU A 139 15.58 -4.08 13.68
C LEU A 139 15.99 -3.84 15.14
N GLY A 140 17.27 -3.62 15.35
CA GLY A 140 17.88 -3.39 16.68
C GLY A 140 18.65 -4.61 17.19
N GLU A 141 18.77 -4.73 18.51
CA GLU A 141 19.48 -5.81 19.19
C GLU A 141 18.55 -6.93 19.66
N ASN A 142 19.12 -8.10 19.95
CA ASN A 142 18.41 -9.24 20.55
C ASN A 142 17.13 -9.62 19.79
N LEU A 143 17.20 -9.67 18.46
CA LEU A 143 16.06 -9.97 17.61
C LEU A 143 15.62 -11.43 17.75
N SER A 144 14.33 -11.66 17.75
CA SER A 144 13.75 -12.99 17.59
C SER A 144 13.93 -13.49 16.15
N SER A 145 13.73 -14.79 15.93
CA SER A 145 13.76 -15.35 14.56
C SER A 145 12.79 -14.61 13.64
N PRO A 146 13.15 -14.37 12.37
CA PRO A 146 12.27 -13.75 11.39
C PRO A 146 10.92 -14.43 11.28
N ARG A 147 9.90 -13.69 10.87
CA ARG A 147 8.58 -14.28 10.62
C ARG A 147 8.62 -15.23 9.44
N ARG A 148 8.08 -16.42 9.63
CA ARG A 148 7.83 -17.36 8.53
C ARG A 148 6.54 -17.03 7.78
N TYR A 149 5.57 -16.42 8.47
CA TYR A 149 4.27 -16.07 7.91
C TYR A 149 3.82 -14.69 8.39
N ILE A 150 3.09 -13.99 7.54
CA ILE A 150 2.28 -12.84 7.93
C ILE A 150 0.82 -13.13 7.64
N PHE A 151 -0.06 -12.52 8.42
CA PHE A 151 -1.49 -12.76 8.37
C PHE A 151 -2.24 -11.46 8.11
N GLY A 152 -3.33 -11.56 7.36
CA GLY A 152 -4.25 -10.47 7.12
C GLY A 152 -5.68 -10.88 7.42
N ALA A 153 -6.48 -9.92 7.87
CA ALA A 153 -7.89 -10.11 8.15
C ALA A 153 -8.71 -8.94 7.60
N ARG A 154 -9.89 -9.25 7.11
CA ARG A 154 -10.90 -8.27 6.73
C ARG A 154 -12.26 -8.83 7.18
N ASP A 155 -12.93 -8.15 8.12
CA ASP A 155 -14.26 -8.53 8.61
C ASP A 155 -15.31 -7.52 8.20
N ARG A 156 -14.93 -6.25 8.12
CA ARG A 156 -15.77 -5.17 7.66
C ARG A 156 -14.90 -4.12 6.99
N MET A 157 -15.40 -3.56 5.91
CA MET A 157 -14.74 -2.45 5.25
C MET A 157 -15.78 -1.41 4.83
N ASP A 158 -15.61 -0.19 5.35
CA ASP A 158 -16.61 0.88 5.23
C ASP A 158 -18.01 0.36 5.66
N GLU A 159 -19.00 0.42 4.80
CA GLU A 159 -20.37 -0.05 5.08
C GLU A 159 -20.60 -1.54 4.75
N ARG A 160 -19.58 -2.27 4.33
CA ARG A 160 -19.73 -3.67 3.88
C ARG A 160 -19.09 -4.65 4.85
N TYR A 161 -19.91 -5.61 5.25
CA TYR A 161 -19.49 -6.76 6.03
C TYR A 161 -18.98 -7.87 5.11
N ASP A 162 -17.87 -8.48 5.52
CA ASP A 162 -17.23 -9.59 4.85
C ASP A 162 -16.39 -10.36 5.85
N ILE A 163 -15.96 -11.60 5.55
CA ILE A 163 -15.01 -12.34 6.38
C ILE A 163 -13.97 -12.96 5.48
N ILE A 164 -12.80 -12.33 5.41
CA ILE A 164 -11.68 -12.80 4.61
C ILE A 164 -10.44 -12.90 5.49
N ARG A 165 -9.68 -13.98 5.31
CA ARG A 165 -8.37 -14.20 5.95
C ARG A 165 -7.32 -14.47 4.91
N ALA A 166 -6.13 -13.99 5.14
CA ALA A 166 -4.97 -14.25 4.28
C ALA A 166 -3.77 -14.68 5.10
N VAL A 167 -2.95 -15.53 4.51
CA VAL A 167 -1.61 -15.87 4.99
C VAL A 167 -0.63 -15.77 3.82
N PHE A 168 0.57 -15.26 4.09
CA PHE A 168 1.65 -15.13 3.13
C PHE A 168 2.95 -15.64 3.73
N ASP A 169 3.71 -16.44 2.97
CA ASP A 169 4.96 -17.08 3.38
C ASP A 169 6.22 -16.50 2.72
N GLY A 170 6.08 -15.37 2.02
CA GLY A 170 7.13 -14.76 1.21
C GLY A 170 7.08 -15.15 -0.27
N ARG A 171 6.38 -16.23 -0.63
CA ARG A 171 6.23 -16.70 -2.01
C ARG A 171 4.77 -16.88 -2.39
N PHE A 172 3.99 -17.55 -1.55
CA PHE A 172 2.58 -17.87 -1.81
C PHE A 172 1.68 -17.10 -0.86
N ARG A 173 0.59 -16.58 -1.41
CA ARG A 173 -0.50 -15.97 -0.65
C ARG A 173 -1.73 -16.84 -0.77
N TYR A 174 -2.22 -17.36 0.35
CA TYR A 174 -3.50 -18.03 0.44
C TYR A 174 -4.53 -17.06 1.02
N ILE A 175 -5.66 -16.94 0.33
CA ILE A 175 -6.80 -16.10 0.77
C ILE A 175 -8.01 -17.01 0.90
N ARG A 176 -8.64 -17.01 2.08
CA ARG A 176 -9.88 -17.70 2.34
C ARG A 176 -11.02 -16.72 2.54
N ASN A 177 -12.06 -16.84 1.70
CA ASN A 177 -13.32 -16.13 1.88
C ASN A 177 -14.31 -17.03 2.63
N PHE A 178 -14.86 -16.56 3.75
CA PHE A 178 -15.85 -17.26 4.55
C PHE A 178 -17.28 -16.90 4.17
N GLU A 179 -17.46 -15.91 3.29
CA GLU A 179 -18.73 -15.45 2.73
C GLU A 179 -18.74 -15.62 1.21
N PRO A 180 -18.59 -16.86 0.68
CA PRO A 180 -18.32 -17.08 -0.74
C PRO A 180 -19.49 -16.70 -1.65
N LEU A 181 -20.69 -16.55 -1.11
CA LEU A 181 -21.89 -16.14 -1.88
C LEU A 181 -21.96 -14.62 -2.09
N LYS A 182 -21.11 -13.83 -1.43
CA LYS A 182 -21.01 -12.40 -1.68
C LYS A 182 -20.09 -12.14 -2.87
N PRO A 183 -20.42 -11.17 -3.75
CA PRO A 183 -19.52 -10.79 -4.81
C PRO A 183 -18.21 -10.28 -4.21
N TYR A 184 -17.12 -10.55 -4.93
CA TYR A 184 -15.79 -10.14 -4.48
C TYR A 184 -15.72 -8.64 -4.22
N TYR A 185 -16.27 -7.82 -5.10
CA TYR A 185 -16.39 -6.39 -4.93
C TYR A 185 -17.83 -5.98 -4.61
N GLN A 186 -18.09 -5.73 -3.34
CA GLN A 186 -19.35 -5.17 -2.89
C GLN A 186 -19.37 -3.65 -3.09
N TYR A 187 -20.52 -3.08 -3.42
CA TYR A 187 -20.67 -1.63 -3.52
C TYR A 187 -20.23 -0.92 -2.24
N MET A 188 -19.35 0.05 -2.38
CA MET A 188 -18.89 0.94 -1.29
C MET A 188 -18.90 2.39 -1.80
N ASN A 189 -19.55 3.27 -1.07
CA ASN A 189 -19.83 4.65 -1.51
C ASN A 189 -18.57 5.45 -1.91
N THR A 190 -17.47 5.28 -1.20
CA THR A 190 -16.23 6.02 -1.49
C THR A 190 -15.54 5.55 -2.77
N PRO A 191 -15.24 4.25 -2.97
CA PRO A 191 -14.62 3.76 -4.19
C PRO A 191 -15.47 3.96 -5.45
N GLU A 192 -16.79 3.85 -5.35
CA GLU A 192 -17.71 4.01 -6.50
C GLU A 192 -17.69 5.43 -7.10
N LYS A 193 -17.17 6.43 -6.36
CA LYS A 193 -16.96 7.79 -6.87
C LYS A 193 -15.66 7.95 -7.67
N GLY A 194 -14.79 6.94 -7.65
CA GLY A 194 -13.52 6.96 -8.37
C GLY A 194 -13.70 6.79 -9.87
N ALA A 195 -12.94 7.55 -10.66
CA ALA A 195 -13.05 7.51 -12.12
C ALA A 195 -12.76 6.13 -12.68
N THR A 196 -11.73 5.45 -12.20
CA THR A 196 -11.41 4.06 -12.57
C THR A 196 -12.56 3.11 -12.23
N MET A 197 -13.22 3.27 -11.07
CA MET A 197 -14.33 2.40 -10.71
C MET A 197 -15.55 2.62 -11.61
N ILE A 198 -15.84 3.86 -11.99
CA ILE A 198 -16.89 4.19 -12.95
C ILE A 198 -16.63 3.52 -14.30
N GLU A 199 -15.40 3.51 -14.79
CA GLU A 199 -15.03 2.83 -16.04
C GLU A 199 -15.16 1.30 -15.92
N ILE A 200 -14.80 0.71 -14.79
CA ILE A 200 -15.03 -0.73 -14.52
C ILE A 200 -16.52 -1.04 -14.60
N ARG A 201 -17.38 -0.25 -13.97
CA ARG A 201 -18.85 -0.45 -14.00
C ARG A 201 -19.42 -0.29 -15.40
N LYS A 202 -18.93 0.66 -16.19
CA LYS A 202 -19.32 0.81 -17.59
C LYS A 202 -18.93 -0.41 -18.43
N ALA A 203 -17.68 -0.87 -18.27
CA ALA A 203 -17.18 -2.05 -18.98
C ALA A 203 -17.94 -3.32 -18.58
N GLU A 204 -18.29 -3.48 -17.31
CA GLU A 204 -19.12 -4.57 -16.79
C GLU A 204 -20.50 -4.56 -17.46
N LYS A 205 -21.21 -3.42 -17.42
CA LYS A 205 -22.53 -3.24 -18.03
C LYS A 205 -22.54 -3.55 -19.53
N ASN A 206 -21.47 -3.22 -20.22
CA ASN A 206 -21.32 -3.41 -21.66
C ASN A 206 -20.67 -4.77 -22.02
N SER A 207 -20.44 -5.66 -21.05
CA SER A 207 -19.77 -6.95 -21.23
C SER A 207 -18.36 -6.87 -21.82
N ASN A 208 -17.67 -5.73 -21.63
CA ASN A 208 -16.36 -5.43 -22.18
C ASN A 208 -15.19 -5.62 -21.17
N LEU A 209 -15.46 -6.21 -20.01
CA LEU A 209 -14.39 -6.56 -19.08
C LEU A 209 -13.55 -7.70 -19.64
N SER A 210 -12.22 -7.60 -19.42
CA SER A 210 -11.30 -8.72 -19.63
C SER A 210 -11.72 -9.92 -18.77
N GLN A 211 -11.21 -11.12 -19.08
CA GLN A 211 -11.47 -12.31 -18.29
C GLN A 211 -11.03 -12.12 -16.82
N VAL A 212 -9.87 -11.44 -16.60
CA VAL A 212 -9.38 -11.11 -15.25
C VAL A 212 -10.25 -10.01 -14.60
N GLY A 213 -10.72 -9.05 -15.39
CA GLY A 213 -11.63 -8.00 -14.90
C GLY A 213 -12.99 -8.55 -14.43
N LYS A 214 -13.51 -9.56 -15.10
CA LYS A 214 -14.75 -10.25 -14.69
C LYS A 214 -14.64 -10.89 -13.31
N LEU A 215 -13.48 -11.47 -12.98
CA LEU A 215 -13.23 -12.05 -11.65
C LEU A 215 -13.29 -11.01 -10.51
N PHE A 216 -13.14 -9.73 -10.83
CA PHE A 216 -13.23 -8.66 -9.85
C PHE A 216 -14.67 -8.28 -9.51
N SER A 217 -15.60 -8.37 -10.47
CA SER A 217 -17.00 -7.93 -10.33
C SER A 217 -17.97 -9.09 -10.11
N SER A 218 -17.59 -10.31 -10.47
CA SER A 218 -18.44 -11.50 -10.28
C SER A 218 -18.35 -12.03 -8.85
N GLY A 219 -19.48 -12.55 -8.35
CA GLY A 219 -19.46 -13.50 -7.24
C GLY A 219 -18.78 -14.80 -7.68
N ILE A 220 -18.17 -15.49 -6.74
CA ILE A 220 -17.62 -16.84 -6.92
C ILE A 220 -18.79 -17.82 -7.00
#